data_bcbbce0eaa4002a6c7054d24b1e369f0
#
_entry.id   bcbbce0eaa4002a6c7054d24b1e369f0
#
_cell.length_a   1.000
_cell.length_b   1.000
_cell.length_c   1.000
_cell.angle_alpha   90.00
_cell.angle_beta   90.00
_cell.angle_gamma   90.00
#
_symmetry.space_group_name_H-M   'P 1'
#
loop_
_entity.id
_entity.type
_entity.pdbx_description
1 polymer ?
#
loop_
_entity_poly.entity_id
_entity_poly.type
_entity_poly.pdbx_seq_one_letter_code
_entity_poly.pdbx_strand_id
1 'polypeptide(L)'
;DPGWGLEDARIFDVGPATEREAQEPLIVAPGLTLSQLDIRRVDADAEPLAQLARSIDALKAAGRRTAELEGRWWHKISGPLSAVLMPLLGAVAGFGLARSGHLFARAVIGMALGFAYFVVDNAALAMGSFGGYPPLLAAWAPFVLFALVGEAVLIRTEE
;
A
#
# COMPACT_ATOMS: atom_id res chain seq x y z
N ASP A 1 3.21 37.47 2.14
CA ASP A 1 3.10 36.75 3.40
C ASP A 1 4.45 36.75 4.12
N PRO A 2 4.49 37.21 5.38
CA PRO A 2 5.70 37.08 6.17
C PRO A 2 6.00 35.59 6.32
N GLY A 3 7.21 35.16 5.99
CA GLY A 3 7.62 33.77 6.17
C GLY A 3 7.49 33.30 7.63
N TRP A 4 7.84 32.07 7.90
CA TRP A 4 7.81 31.49 9.23
C TRP A 4 8.95 32.02 10.08
N GLY A 5 8.64 32.67 11.21
CA GLY A 5 9.60 33.02 12.22
C GLY A 5 9.92 31.79 13.08
N LEU A 6 11.17 31.35 13.06
CA LEU A 6 11.65 30.29 13.94
C LEU A 6 12.21 30.93 15.20
N GLU A 7 11.63 30.61 16.36
CA GLU A 7 12.20 30.93 17.67
C GLU A 7 13.14 29.77 18.08
N ASP A 8 14.26 30.10 18.74
CA ASP A 8 15.30 29.14 19.17
C ASP A 8 15.88 28.27 18.03
N ALA A 9 16.02 28.85 16.84
CA ALA A 9 16.54 28.13 15.68
C ALA A 9 18.03 27.83 15.84
N ARG A 10 18.41 26.58 15.56
CA ARG A 10 19.81 26.16 15.48
C ARG A 10 20.20 25.98 14.02
N ILE A 11 21.22 26.71 13.62
CA ILE A 11 21.78 26.63 12.27
C ILE A 11 22.92 25.61 12.29
N PHE A 12 22.77 24.52 11.55
CA PHE A 12 23.84 23.56 11.34
C PHE A 12 24.56 23.86 10.03
N ASP A 13 25.83 24.22 10.13
CA ASP A 13 26.69 24.44 8.97
C ASP A 13 27.37 23.14 8.57
N VAL A 14 27.02 22.65 7.38
CA VAL A 14 27.45 21.32 6.87
C VAL A 14 28.95 21.29 6.56
N GLY A 15 29.55 22.44 6.23
CA GLY A 15 30.99 22.52 5.89
C GLY A 15 31.90 22.30 7.10
N PRO A 16 31.83 23.16 8.14
CA PRO A 16 32.64 23.03 9.34
C PRO A 16 32.02 22.11 10.41
N ALA A 17 30.86 21.51 10.16
CA ALA A 17 30.11 20.67 11.10
C ALA A 17 29.88 21.37 12.47
N THR A 18 29.62 22.66 12.45
CA THR A 18 29.39 23.49 13.65
C THR A 18 27.92 23.88 13.77
N GLU A 19 27.42 23.80 15.00
CA GLU A 19 26.08 24.24 15.36
C GLU A 19 26.16 25.64 15.95
N ARG A 20 25.34 26.55 15.43
CA ARG A 20 25.22 27.91 15.98
C ARG A 20 23.76 28.20 16.32
N GLU A 21 23.55 28.83 17.45
CA GLU A 21 22.27 29.37 17.83
C GLU A 21 21.99 30.67 17.07
N ALA A 22 20.81 30.79 16.45
CA ALA A 22 20.43 32.01 15.75
C ALA A 22 20.14 33.10 16.79
N GLN A 23 20.85 34.25 16.70
CA GLN A 23 20.65 35.37 17.62
C GLN A 23 19.42 36.22 17.33
N GLU A 24 18.80 36.04 16.17
CA GLU A 24 17.56 36.71 15.71
C GLU A 24 16.58 35.68 15.17
N PRO A 25 15.25 35.97 15.22
CA PRO A 25 14.26 35.07 14.63
C PRO A 25 14.52 34.91 13.14
N LEU A 26 14.85 33.69 12.74
CA LEU A 26 15.15 33.36 11.35
C LEU A 26 13.85 33.25 10.57
N ILE A 27 13.63 34.10 9.58
CA ILE A 27 12.50 34.02 8.67
C ILE A 27 12.87 33.07 7.55
N VAL A 28 12.24 31.89 7.53
CA VAL A 28 12.48 30.86 6.50
C VAL A 28 11.22 30.67 5.64
N ALA A 29 11.50 30.34 4.38
CA ALA A 29 10.48 29.90 3.43
C ALA A 29 9.28 30.86 3.30
N PRO A 30 9.51 32.10 2.83
CA PRO A 30 8.41 33.00 2.46
C PRO A 30 7.51 32.32 1.41
N GLY A 31 6.22 32.22 1.70
CA GLY A 31 5.24 31.59 0.82
C GLY A 31 4.83 30.17 1.19
N LEU A 32 5.45 29.51 2.18
CA LEU A 32 4.95 28.26 2.72
C LEU A 32 3.72 28.47 3.59
N THR A 33 2.61 27.86 3.22
CA THR A 33 1.38 27.85 4.02
C THR A 33 1.39 26.66 5.01
N LEU A 34 0.64 26.79 6.12
CA LEU A 34 0.42 25.69 7.09
C LEU A 34 -0.04 24.40 6.42
N SER A 35 -0.87 24.52 5.38
CA SER A 35 -1.32 23.34 4.60
C SER A 35 -0.21 22.66 3.80
N GLN A 36 0.87 23.38 3.49
CA GLN A 36 2.06 22.80 2.82
C GLN A 36 3.05 22.23 3.83
N LEU A 37 3.09 22.76 5.06
CA LEU A 37 3.86 22.21 6.17
C LEU A 37 3.15 21.04 6.82
N ASP A 38 1.83 21.01 6.81
CA ASP A 38 1.02 19.84 7.14
C ASP A 38 1.17 18.79 5.99
N ILE A 39 2.41 18.47 5.67
CA ILE A 39 2.77 17.26 4.95
C ILE A 39 2.51 16.11 5.94
N ARG A 40 1.27 16.03 6.36
CA ARG A 40 0.68 14.82 6.87
C ARG A 40 1.16 13.73 5.94
N ARG A 41 1.87 12.77 6.44
CA ARG A 41 2.01 11.49 5.74
C ARG A 41 0.58 11.11 5.38
N VAL A 42 0.25 11.22 4.09
CA VAL A 42 -1.05 10.81 3.59
C VAL A 42 -1.22 9.37 4.02
N ASP A 43 -2.06 9.15 5.04
CA ASP A 43 -2.35 7.80 5.50
C ASP A 43 -3.34 7.20 4.51
N ALA A 44 -2.78 6.50 3.54
CA ALA A 44 -3.57 5.88 2.48
C ALA A 44 -4.65 4.95 3.03
N ASP A 45 -4.43 4.34 4.20
CA ASP A 45 -5.38 3.38 4.78
C ASP A 45 -6.56 4.09 5.46
N ALA A 46 -6.31 5.25 6.06
CA ALA A 46 -7.34 6.04 6.74
C ALA A 46 -8.17 6.93 5.80
N GLU A 47 -7.61 7.36 4.64
CA GLU A 47 -8.30 8.28 3.73
C GLU A 47 -9.37 7.57 2.87
N PRO A 48 -10.55 8.19 2.65
CA PRO A 48 -11.53 7.72 1.67
C PRO A 48 -10.94 7.70 0.24
N LEU A 49 -11.40 6.76 -0.62
CA LEU A 49 -10.92 6.61 -2.00
C LEU A 49 -10.87 7.92 -2.79
N ALA A 50 -11.93 8.76 -2.69
CA ALA A 50 -12.00 10.02 -3.42
C ALA A 50 -11.03 11.08 -2.89
N GLN A 51 -10.74 11.08 -1.60
CA GLN A 51 -9.79 11.99 -0.99
C GLN A 51 -8.36 11.56 -1.33
N LEU A 52 -8.06 10.28 -1.21
CA LEU A 52 -6.76 9.71 -1.58
C LEU A 52 -6.43 9.97 -3.05
N ALA A 53 -7.40 9.87 -3.98
CA ALA A 53 -7.19 10.22 -5.37
C ALA A 53 -6.78 11.68 -5.55
N ARG A 54 -7.45 12.62 -4.87
CA ARG A 54 -7.08 14.05 -4.91
C ARG A 54 -5.70 14.32 -4.31
N SER A 55 -5.36 13.64 -3.21
CA SER A 55 -4.04 13.73 -2.60
C SER A 55 -2.95 13.23 -3.53
N ILE A 56 -3.20 12.14 -4.26
CA ILE A 56 -2.30 11.60 -5.28
C ILE A 56 -2.08 12.62 -6.41
N ASP A 57 -3.16 13.21 -6.94
CA ASP A 57 -3.07 14.19 -8.03
C ASP A 57 -2.29 15.45 -7.59
N ALA A 58 -2.54 15.95 -6.39
CA ALA A 58 -1.82 17.08 -5.82
C ALA A 58 -0.30 16.77 -5.65
N LEU A 59 0.03 15.56 -5.18
CA LEU A 59 1.42 15.14 -5.03
C LEU A 59 2.11 14.94 -6.38
N LYS A 60 1.41 14.42 -7.40
CA LYS A 60 1.91 14.34 -8.79
C LYS A 60 2.20 15.72 -9.36
N ALA A 61 1.29 16.66 -9.17
CA ALA A 61 1.48 18.05 -9.62
C ALA A 61 2.71 18.71 -8.94
N ALA A 62 3.02 18.33 -7.71
CA ALA A 62 4.21 18.75 -6.97
C ALA A 62 5.49 17.97 -7.35
N GLY A 63 5.45 17.08 -8.35
CA GLY A 63 6.60 16.27 -8.79
C GLY A 63 7.04 15.19 -7.80
N ARG A 64 6.19 14.81 -6.83
CA ARG A 64 6.51 13.79 -5.82
C ARG A 64 6.20 12.39 -6.33
N ARG A 65 6.91 11.40 -5.78
CA ARG A 65 6.62 9.98 -6.06
C ARG A 65 5.30 9.57 -5.41
N THR A 66 4.41 8.98 -6.19
CA THR A 66 3.07 8.56 -5.75
C THR A 66 2.81 7.07 -5.92
N ALA A 67 3.81 6.30 -6.38
CA ALA A 67 3.65 4.88 -6.69
C ALA A 67 3.09 4.05 -5.52
N GLU A 68 3.54 4.33 -4.29
CA GLU A 68 3.02 3.67 -3.09
C GLU A 68 1.54 3.99 -2.85
N LEU A 69 1.17 5.28 -2.92
CA LEU A 69 -0.22 5.72 -2.70
C LEU A 69 -1.16 5.21 -3.78
N GLU A 70 -0.69 5.17 -5.03
CA GLU A 70 -1.45 4.60 -6.14
C GLU A 70 -1.66 3.09 -5.97
N GLY A 71 -0.63 2.36 -5.55
CA GLY A 71 -0.75 0.94 -5.25
C GLY A 71 -1.78 0.68 -4.15
N ARG A 72 -1.75 1.45 -3.07
CA ARG A 72 -2.73 1.37 -1.98
C ARG A 72 -4.13 1.79 -2.42
N TRP A 73 -4.24 2.80 -3.29
CA TRP A 73 -5.53 3.19 -3.86
C TRP A 73 -6.18 2.06 -4.65
N TRP A 74 -5.42 1.40 -5.54
CA TRP A 74 -5.90 0.24 -6.29
C TRP A 74 -6.20 -0.95 -5.37
N HIS A 75 -5.38 -1.14 -4.33
CA HIS A 75 -5.58 -2.20 -3.35
C HIS A 75 -6.86 -2.03 -2.52
N LYS A 76 -7.30 -0.79 -2.26
CA LYS A 76 -8.62 -0.53 -1.65
C LYS A 76 -9.79 -1.08 -2.46
N ILE A 77 -9.60 -1.29 -3.75
CA ILE A 77 -10.62 -1.89 -4.63
C ILE A 77 -10.41 -3.41 -4.70
N SER A 78 -9.19 -3.88 -4.91
CA SER A 78 -8.89 -5.31 -5.00
C SER A 78 -9.01 -6.04 -3.65
N GLY A 79 -8.75 -5.36 -2.52
CA GLY A 79 -8.83 -5.95 -1.19
C GLY A 79 -10.19 -6.54 -0.83
N PRO A 80 -11.31 -5.81 -0.94
CA PRO A 80 -12.64 -6.37 -0.73
C PRO A 80 -12.98 -7.54 -1.66
N LEU A 81 -12.52 -7.50 -2.92
CA LEU A 81 -12.70 -8.60 -3.87
C LEU A 81 -11.90 -9.83 -3.43
N SER A 82 -10.70 -9.64 -2.91
CA SER A 82 -9.88 -10.70 -2.34
C SER A 82 -10.52 -11.34 -1.11
N ALA A 83 -11.22 -10.55 -0.30
CA ALA A 83 -11.97 -11.05 0.85
C ALA A 83 -13.12 -11.99 0.45
N VAL A 84 -13.66 -11.83 -0.75
CA VAL A 84 -14.67 -12.76 -1.34
C VAL A 84 -13.97 -13.96 -1.99
N LEU A 85 -12.84 -13.73 -2.67
CA LEU A 85 -12.09 -14.77 -3.34
C LEU A 85 -11.55 -15.83 -2.36
N MET A 86 -11.07 -15.43 -1.19
CA MET A 86 -10.45 -16.34 -0.22
C MET A 86 -11.40 -17.44 0.30
N PRO A 87 -12.62 -17.13 0.79
CA PRO A 87 -13.59 -18.17 1.15
C PRO A 87 -13.96 -19.08 -0.02
N LEU A 88 -14.04 -18.52 -1.25
CA LEU A 88 -14.34 -19.30 -2.44
C LEU A 88 -13.24 -20.33 -2.75
N LEU A 89 -11.96 -19.90 -2.70
CA LEU A 89 -10.80 -20.79 -2.84
C LEU A 89 -10.77 -21.86 -1.74
N GLY A 90 -11.07 -21.47 -0.51
CA GLY A 90 -11.18 -22.39 0.61
C GLY A 90 -12.29 -23.43 0.41
N ALA A 91 -13.43 -23.03 -0.13
CA ALA A 91 -14.52 -23.91 -0.47
C ALA A 91 -14.14 -24.89 -1.60
N VAL A 92 -13.55 -24.40 -2.70
CA VAL A 92 -13.07 -25.23 -3.80
C VAL A 92 -12.04 -26.26 -3.33
N ALA A 93 -11.06 -25.84 -2.53
CA ALA A 93 -10.09 -26.75 -1.93
C ALA A 93 -10.75 -27.76 -0.98
N GLY A 94 -11.77 -27.34 -0.23
CA GLY A 94 -12.55 -28.18 0.67
C GLY A 94 -13.37 -29.25 -0.07
N PHE A 95 -14.07 -28.89 -1.14
CA PHE A 95 -14.92 -29.79 -1.91
C PHE A 95 -14.11 -30.80 -2.72
N GLY A 96 -13.03 -30.37 -3.38
CA GLY A 96 -12.17 -31.27 -4.18
C GLY A 96 -11.53 -32.41 -3.35
N LEU A 97 -11.22 -32.16 -2.09
CA LEU A 97 -10.67 -33.15 -1.17
C LEU A 97 -11.75 -33.91 -0.35
N ALA A 98 -13.05 -33.66 -0.60
CA ALA A 98 -14.15 -34.23 0.18
C ALA A 98 -14.18 -35.76 0.18
N ARG A 99 -13.64 -36.40 -0.85
CA ARG A 99 -13.59 -37.87 -0.98
C ARG A 99 -12.58 -38.57 -0.06
N SER A 100 -11.61 -37.86 0.52
CA SER A 100 -10.49 -38.47 1.28
C SER A 100 -10.66 -38.54 2.79
N GLY A 101 -11.77 -38.01 3.35
CA GLY A 101 -12.04 -38.11 4.80
C GLY A 101 -11.14 -37.26 5.73
N HIS A 102 -10.10 -36.62 5.22
CA HIS A 102 -9.09 -35.91 6.02
C HIS A 102 -9.45 -34.42 6.26
N LEU A 103 -10.35 -34.15 7.19
CA LEU A 103 -10.76 -32.80 7.55
C LEU A 103 -9.59 -31.89 7.95
N PHE A 104 -8.64 -32.45 8.70
CA PHE A 104 -7.45 -31.73 9.16
C PHE A 104 -6.55 -31.28 8.00
N ALA A 105 -6.29 -32.15 7.04
CA ALA A 105 -5.48 -31.82 5.87
C ALA A 105 -6.10 -30.67 5.04
N ARG A 106 -7.43 -30.63 4.92
CA ARG A 106 -8.14 -29.56 4.23
C ARG A 106 -7.99 -28.22 4.94
N ALA A 107 -8.12 -28.20 6.26
CA ALA A 107 -7.92 -27.00 7.06
C ALA A 107 -6.50 -26.46 6.89
N VAL A 108 -5.49 -27.34 6.89
CA VAL A 108 -4.08 -26.98 6.70
C VAL A 108 -3.86 -26.41 5.29
N ILE A 109 -4.42 -27.04 4.24
CA ILE A 109 -4.30 -26.54 2.85
C ILE A 109 -4.97 -25.17 2.70
N GLY A 110 -6.16 -25.00 3.23
CA GLY A 110 -6.86 -23.71 3.19
C GLY A 110 -6.08 -22.61 3.92
N MET A 111 -5.51 -22.92 5.06
CA MET A 111 -4.67 -22.00 5.83
C MET A 111 -3.37 -21.66 5.07
N ALA A 112 -2.72 -22.65 4.47
CA ALA A 112 -1.51 -22.46 3.67
C ALA A 112 -1.79 -21.58 2.43
N LEU A 113 -2.92 -21.78 1.76
CA LEU A 113 -3.37 -20.96 0.63
C LEU A 113 -3.61 -19.50 1.04
N GLY A 114 -4.31 -19.27 2.15
CA GLY A 114 -4.54 -17.94 2.69
C GLY A 114 -3.24 -17.23 3.07
N PHE A 115 -2.33 -17.96 3.71
CA PHE A 115 -1.01 -17.43 4.06
C PHE A 115 -0.17 -17.12 2.81
N ALA A 116 -0.17 -18.00 1.82
CA ALA A 116 0.53 -17.78 0.55
C ALA A 116 0.00 -16.53 -0.16
N TYR A 117 -1.33 -16.37 -0.22
CA TYR A 117 -1.94 -15.14 -0.75
C TYR A 117 -1.45 -13.90 -0.01
N PHE A 118 -1.52 -13.89 1.32
CA PHE A 118 -1.09 -12.77 2.15
C PHE A 118 0.38 -12.38 1.88
N VAL A 119 1.26 -13.37 1.77
CA VAL A 119 2.68 -13.13 1.48
C VAL A 119 2.87 -12.55 0.09
N VAL A 120 2.21 -13.12 -0.93
CA VAL A 120 2.31 -12.64 -2.32
C VAL A 120 1.73 -11.24 -2.48
N ASP A 121 0.59 -10.95 -1.86
CA ASP A 121 -0.08 -9.66 -1.90
C ASP A 121 0.79 -8.55 -1.27
N ASN A 122 1.30 -8.79 -0.07
CA ASN A 122 2.19 -7.84 0.59
C ASN A 122 3.52 -7.64 -0.16
N ALA A 123 4.09 -8.71 -0.70
CA ALA A 123 5.30 -8.63 -1.52
C ALA A 123 5.05 -7.83 -2.80
N ALA A 124 3.92 -8.04 -3.48
CA ALA A 124 3.54 -7.32 -4.68
C ALA A 124 3.38 -5.81 -4.42
N LEU A 125 2.67 -5.44 -3.35
CA LEU A 125 2.53 -4.04 -2.94
C LEU A 125 3.87 -3.41 -2.56
N ALA A 126 4.70 -4.12 -1.80
CA ALA A 126 6.03 -3.65 -1.42
C ALA A 126 6.91 -3.40 -2.66
N MET A 127 6.96 -4.32 -3.61
CA MET A 127 7.71 -4.15 -4.85
C MET A 127 7.16 -3.01 -5.72
N GLY A 128 5.83 -2.82 -5.75
CA GLY A 128 5.18 -1.70 -6.43
C GLY A 128 5.56 -0.35 -5.84
N SER A 129 5.69 -0.26 -4.52
CA SER A 129 6.06 0.98 -3.81
C SER A 129 7.48 1.46 -4.15
N PHE A 130 8.39 0.55 -4.45
CA PHE A 130 9.75 0.88 -4.93
C PHE A 130 9.77 1.34 -6.40
N GLY A 131 8.64 1.28 -7.11
CA GLY A 131 8.56 1.69 -8.51
C GLY A 131 9.08 0.64 -9.49
N GLY A 132 9.21 -0.62 -9.08
CA GLY A 132 9.70 -1.72 -9.92
C GLY A 132 8.73 -2.08 -11.04
N TYR A 133 7.43 -1.82 -10.87
CA TYR A 133 6.39 -2.05 -11.87
C TYR A 133 5.13 -1.18 -11.59
N PRO A 134 4.19 -1.09 -12.54
CA PRO A 134 3.01 -0.24 -12.39
C PRO A 134 2.18 -0.55 -11.14
N PRO A 135 1.74 0.47 -10.39
CA PRO A 135 0.95 0.30 -9.16
C PRO A 135 -0.33 -0.52 -9.33
N LEU A 136 -0.95 -0.43 -10.52
CA LEU A 136 -2.10 -1.25 -10.88
C LEU A 136 -1.78 -2.74 -10.80
N LEU A 137 -0.65 -3.16 -11.39
CA LEU A 137 -0.24 -4.56 -11.37
C LEU A 137 0.11 -5.02 -9.94
N ALA A 138 0.71 -4.14 -9.14
CA ALA A 138 1.01 -4.44 -7.74
C ALA A 138 -0.23 -4.83 -6.95
N ALA A 139 -1.35 -4.16 -7.18
CA ALA A 139 -2.59 -4.36 -6.45
C ALA A 139 -3.48 -5.48 -7.02
N TRP A 140 -3.37 -5.78 -8.32
CA TRP A 140 -4.28 -6.73 -8.99
C TRP A 140 -3.63 -8.08 -9.31
N ALA A 141 -2.30 -8.15 -9.50
CA ALA A 141 -1.64 -9.39 -9.89
C ALA A 141 -1.87 -10.54 -8.90
N PRO A 142 -1.78 -10.34 -7.56
CA PRO A 142 -2.08 -11.40 -6.61
C PRO A 142 -3.51 -11.92 -6.72
N PHE A 143 -4.48 -11.00 -6.81
CA PHE A 143 -5.90 -11.36 -6.97
C PHE A 143 -6.14 -12.21 -8.21
N VAL A 144 -5.65 -11.76 -9.38
CA VAL A 144 -5.83 -12.48 -10.65
C VAL A 144 -5.12 -13.83 -10.62
N LEU A 145 -3.89 -13.88 -10.07
CA LEU A 145 -3.13 -15.13 -9.96
C LEU A 145 -3.90 -16.18 -9.15
N PHE A 146 -4.40 -15.80 -7.98
CA PHE A 146 -5.11 -16.74 -7.13
C PHE A 146 -6.51 -17.07 -7.65
N ALA A 147 -7.18 -16.16 -8.35
CA ALA A 147 -8.42 -16.45 -9.05
C ALA A 147 -8.22 -17.51 -10.12
N LEU A 148 -7.17 -17.38 -10.95
CA LEU A 148 -6.83 -18.37 -11.98
C LEU A 148 -6.44 -19.74 -11.38
N VAL A 149 -5.71 -19.73 -10.26
CA VAL A 149 -5.40 -20.98 -9.53
C VAL A 149 -6.68 -21.64 -9.04
N GLY A 150 -7.60 -20.87 -8.48
CA GLY A 150 -8.90 -21.39 -8.02
C GLY A 150 -9.74 -21.97 -9.14
N GLU A 151 -9.80 -21.27 -10.27
CA GLU A 151 -10.50 -21.73 -11.46
C GLU A 151 -9.87 -23.03 -12.03
N ALA A 152 -8.56 -23.08 -12.12
CA ALA A 152 -7.85 -24.28 -12.59
C ALA A 152 -8.09 -25.50 -11.69
N VAL A 153 -8.16 -25.29 -10.36
CA VAL A 153 -8.49 -26.37 -9.40
C VAL A 153 -9.94 -26.81 -9.57
N LEU A 154 -10.87 -25.87 -9.79
CA LEU A 154 -12.28 -26.17 -9.97
C LEU A 154 -12.50 -27.04 -11.21
N ILE A 155 -11.93 -26.64 -12.35
CA ILE A 155 -12.04 -27.42 -13.62
C ILE A 155 -11.52 -28.85 -13.43
N ARG A 156 -10.39 -29.01 -12.72
CA ARG A 156 -9.80 -30.33 -12.47
C ARG A 156 -10.61 -31.23 -11.54
N THR A 157 -11.48 -30.65 -10.74
CA THR A 157 -12.33 -31.41 -9.82
C THR A 157 -13.64 -31.85 -10.45
N GLU A 158 -14.02 -31.26 -11.59
CA GLU A 158 -15.22 -31.61 -12.36
C GLU A 158 -14.98 -32.76 -13.40
N GLU A 159 -13.71 -33.02 -13.76
CA GLU A 159 -13.30 -34.17 -14.58
C GLU A 159 -13.06 -35.43 -13.72
#